data_a2c2225e283c0c791a24e684a02a2b7a
#
_entry.id   a2c2225e283c0c791a24e684a02a2b7a
#
_cell.length_a   1.000
_cell.length_b   1.000
_cell.length_c   1.000
_cell.angle_alpha   90.00
_cell.angle_beta   90.00
_cell.angle_gamma   90.00
#
_symmetry.space_group_name_H-M   'P 1'
#
loop_
_entity.id
_entity.type
_entity.pdbx_description
1 polymer ?
#
loop_
_entity_poly.entity_id
_entity_poly.type
_entity_poly.pdbx_seq_one_letter_code
_entity_poly.pdbx_strand_id
1 'polypeptide(L)'
;PYIDGGKLRSIAVTGEQRMSVLPNVPTMRELGFRDDIFRVTGWIAMAAPAKTPNEVMQRVSAEVRAIVALPETQDRINKMGFIPVGNTPEQFSVIYKNEFPVWERVVKMSGAKLD
;
A
#
# COMPACT_ATOMS: atom_id res chain seq x y z
N PRO A 1 -5.81 14.66 -9.57
CA PRO A 1 -5.99 15.84 -10.43
C PRO A 1 -6.39 15.47 -11.87
N TYR A 2 -5.75 14.43 -12.48
CA TYR A 2 -6.04 14.06 -13.88
C TYR A 2 -7.39 13.36 -14.03
N ILE A 3 -7.81 12.57 -13.04
CA ILE A 3 -9.12 11.89 -13.02
C ILE A 3 -10.22 12.92 -12.78
N ASP A 4 -10.07 13.77 -11.75
CA ASP A 4 -11.04 14.82 -11.40
C ASP A 4 -11.18 15.85 -12.52
N GLY A 5 -10.06 16.13 -13.22
CA GLY A 5 -10.04 17.02 -14.38
C GLY A 5 -10.50 16.38 -15.70
N GLY A 6 -11.03 15.14 -15.67
CA GLY A 6 -11.57 14.45 -16.83
C GLY A 6 -10.56 14.03 -17.91
N LYS A 7 -9.25 14.18 -17.65
CA LYS A 7 -8.19 13.80 -18.58
C LYS A 7 -7.88 12.30 -18.60
N LEU A 8 -8.19 11.60 -17.50
CA LEU A 8 -8.05 10.15 -17.37
C LEU A 8 -9.35 9.56 -16.81
N ARG A 9 -9.66 8.35 -17.26
CA ARG A 9 -10.76 7.56 -16.74
C ARG A 9 -10.21 6.33 -16.03
N SER A 10 -10.50 6.19 -14.74
CA SER A 10 -10.21 4.97 -13.99
C SER A 10 -11.13 3.86 -14.44
N ILE A 11 -10.57 2.68 -14.70
CA ILE A 11 -11.31 1.49 -15.15
C ILE A 11 -11.49 0.53 -13.98
N ALA A 12 -10.42 0.26 -13.23
CA ALA A 12 -10.41 -0.60 -12.06
C ALA A 12 -9.26 -0.22 -11.12
N VAL A 13 -9.33 -0.69 -9.88
CA VAL A 13 -8.25 -0.59 -8.89
C VAL A 13 -7.81 -1.98 -8.44
N THR A 14 -6.56 -2.12 -8.04
CA THR A 14 -6.05 -3.31 -7.35
C THR A 14 -6.39 -3.22 -5.85
N GLY A 15 -6.25 -4.33 -5.13
CA GLY A 15 -6.58 -4.43 -3.72
C GLY A 15 -7.93 -5.10 -3.45
N GLU A 16 -8.21 -5.34 -2.17
CA GLU A 16 -9.41 -6.05 -1.73
C GLU A 16 -10.67 -5.17 -1.71
N GLN A 17 -10.50 -3.86 -1.62
CA GLN A 17 -11.60 -2.90 -1.50
C GLN A 17 -11.41 -1.73 -2.46
N ARG A 18 -12.53 -1.09 -2.80
CA ARG A 18 -12.50 0.15 -3.59
C ARG A 18 -11.81 1.26 -2.80
N MET A 19 -11.17 2.16 -3.50
CA MET A 19 -10.56 3.35 -2.88
C MET A 19 -11.65 4.34 -2.48
N SER A 20 -11.53 4.92 -1.29
CA SER A 20 -12.47 5.95 -0.78
C SER A 20 -12.55 7.18 -1.69
N VAL A 21 -11.46 7.53 -2.34
CA VAL A 21 -11.39 8.65 -3.30
C VAL A 21 -11.94 8.29 -4.68
N LEU A 22 -12.23 7.01 -4.95
CA LEU A 22 -12.77 6.51 -6.21
C LEU A 22 -13.90 5.48 -5.96
N PRO A 23 -14.98 5.85 -5.25
CA PRO A 23 -15.98 4.89 -4.76
C PRO A 23 -16.74 4.17 -5.89
N ASN A 24 -16.81 4.76 -7.07
CA ASN A 24 -17.49 4.20 -8.23
C ASN A 24 -16.59 3.34 -9.12
N VAL A 25 -15.28 3.24 -8.82
CA VAL A 25 -14.33 2.42 -9.58
C VAL A 25 -14.24 1.05 -8.94
N PRO A 26 -14.59 -0.04 -9.67
CA PRO A 26 -14.57 -1.39 -9.13
C PRO A 26 -13.14 -1.87 -8.88
N THR A 27 -12.98 -2.85 -7.99
CA THR A 27 -11.73 -3.59 -7.88
C THR A 27 -11.60 -4.60 -9.03
N MET A 28 -10.37 -5.01 -9.35
CA MET A 28 -10.13 -6.10 -10.31
C MET A 28 -10.86 -7.38 -9.89
N ARG A 29 -10.98 -7.62 -8.58
CA ARG A 29 -11.68 -8.78 -8.02
C ARG A 29 -13.19 -8.74 -8.29
N GLU A 30 -13.84 -7.59 -8.15
CA GLU A 30 -15.26 -7.40 -8.49
C GLU A 30 -15.52 -7.66 -9.99
N LEU A 31 -14.52 -7.42 -10.84
CA LEU A 31 -14.55 -7.70 -12.28
C LEU A 31 -14.23 -9.18 -12.63
N GLY A 32 -14.03 -10.04 -11.63
CA GLY A 32 -13.78 -11.48 -11.83
C GLY A 32 -12.30 -11.88 -11.92
N PHE A 33 -11.36 -10.96 -11.85
CA PHE A 33 -9.92 -11.23 -11.84
C PHE A 33 -9.48 -11.63 -10.43
N ARG A 34 -9.24 -12.94 -10.20
CA ARG A 34 -9.02 -13.51 -8.87
C ARG A 34 -7.56 -13.85 -8.57
N ASP A 35 -6.64 -13.60 -9.47
CA ASP A 35 -5.20 -13.82 -9.24
C ASP A 35 -4.69 -12.91 -8.13
N ASP A 36 -3.80 -13.43 -7.28
CA ASP A 36 -3.23 -12.72 -6.14
C ASP A 36 -2.47 -11.43 -6.53
N ILE A 37 -1.99 -11.34 -7.76
CA ILE A 37 -1.39 -10.14 -8.32
C ILE A 37 -2.33 -8.92 -8.26
N PHE A 38 -3.65 -9.12 -8.29
CA PHE A 38 -4.64 -8.04 -8.21
C PHE A 38 -5.05 -7.71 -6.76
N ARG A 39 -4.54 -8.45 -5.77
CA ARG A 39 -4.78 -8.21 -4.34
C ARG A 39 -3.73 -7.29 -3.72
N VAL A 40 -2.50 -7.31 -4.29
CA VAL A 40 -1.41 -6.47 -3.77
C VAL A 40 -1.66 -5.01 -4.10
N THR A 41 -1.32 -4.16 -3.14
CA THR A 41 -1.37 -2.71 -3.26
C THR A 41 0.02 -2.14 -3.03
N GLY A 42 0.30 -0.98 -3.63
CA GLY A 42 1.51 -0.24 -3.26
C GLY A 42 1.45 0.22 -1.80
N TRP A 43 2.56 0.15 -1.11
CA TRP A 43 2.68 0.65 0.27
C TRP A 43 3.90 1.56 0.42
N ILE A 44 3.82 2.46 1.39
CA ILE A 44 4.91 3.32 1.82
C ILE A 44 5.30 2.88 3.22
N ALA A 45 6.57 2.54 3.40
CA ALA A 45 7.11 2.09 4.67
C ALA A 45 8.38 2.86 5.05
N MET A 46 8.65 2.90 6.34
CA MET A 46 9.93 3.36 6.87
C MET A 46 10.84 2.16 7.10
N ALA A 47 12.11 2.29 6.78
CA ALA A 47 13.13 1.29 7.05
C ALA A 47 14.30 1.90 7.80
N ALA A 48 15.01 1.07 8.55
CA ALA A 48 16.22 1.45 9.25
C ALA A 48 17.34 0.43 8.98
N PRO A 49 18.61 0.81 9.16
CA PRO A 49 19.71 -0.13 9.04
C PRO A 49 19.54 -1.37 9.95
N ALA A 50 19.96 -2.54 9.47
CA ALA A 50 19.73 -3.82 10.17
C ALA A 50 20.30 -3.89 11.61
N LYS A 51 21.28 -3.05 11.93
CA LYS A 51 21.92 -2.98 13.27
C LYS A 51 21.32 -1.91 14.18
N THR A 52 20.21 -1.28 13.78
CA THR A 52 19.52 -0.30 14.64
C THR A 52 19.00 -1.01 15.89
N PRO A 53 19.28 -0.48 17.11
CA PRO A 53 18.78 -1.08 18.34
C PRO A 53 17.25 -1.22 18.34
N ASN A 54 16.77 -2.34 18.86
CA ASN A 54 15.33 -2.64 18.89
C ASN A 54 14.51 -1.57 19.63
N GLU A 55 15.05 -1.04 20.72
CA GLU A 55 14.43 0.05 21.50
C GLU A 55 14.14 1.29 20.62
N VAL A 56 15.11 1.66 19.76
CA VAL A 56 14.95 2.79 18.83
C VAL A 56 13.84 2.47 17.81
N MET A 57 13.86 1.25 17.26
CA MET A 57 12.84 0.81 16.31
C MET A 57 11.43 0.84 16.91
N GLN A 58 11.27 0.32 18.12
CA GLN A 58 9.99 0.31 18.82
C GLN A 58 9.49 1.73 19.13
N ARG A 59 10.39 2.61 19.58
CA ARG A 59 10.04 4.01 19.87
C ARG A 59 9.59 4.74 18.59
N VAL A 60 10.36 4.68 17.52
CA VAL A 60 9.99 5.31 16.24
C VAL A 60 8.67 4.76 15.72
N SER A 61 8.47 3.44 15.79
CA SER A 61 7.22 2.80 15.37
C SER A 61 6.03 3.31 16.20
N ALA A 62 6.18 3.44 17.51
CA ALA A 62 5.12 3.93 18.39
C ALA A 62 4.74 5.38 18.03
N GLU A 63 5.72 6.27 17.84
CA GLU A 63 5.49 7.67 17.47
C GLU A 63 4.81 7.79 16.09
N VAL A 64 5.29 7.04 15.09
CA VAL A 64 4.67 7.02 13.75
C VAL A 64 3.22 6.56 13.82
N ARG A 65 2.93 5.51 14.59
CA ARG A 65 1.56 5.01 14.77
C ARG A 65 0.65 6.04 15.45
N ALA A 66 1.16 6.73 16.46
CA ALA A 66 0.43 7.79 17.13
C ALA A 66 0.10 8.94 16.16
N ILE A 67 1.06 9.35 15.31
CA ILE A 67 0.85 10.39 14.30
C ILE A 67 -0.16 9.92 13.24
N VAL A 68 -0.04 8.69 12.74
CA VAL A 68 -0.97 8.12 11.75
C VAL A 68 -2.39 8.01 12.32
N ALA A 69 -2.55 7.84 13.62
CA ALA A 69 -3.86 7.78 14.27
C ALA A 69 -4.55 9.16 14.42
N LEU A 70 -3.82 10.27 14.23
CA LEU A 70 -4.42 11.61 14.31
C LEU A 70 -5.43 11.83 13.17
N PRO A 71 -6.63 12.36 13.47
CA PRO A 71 -7.67 12.57 12.45
C PRO A 71 -7.19 13.43 11.27
N GLU A 72 -6.43 14.48 11.54
CA GLU A 72 -5.87 15.36 10.49
C GLU A 72 -4.88 14.62 9.58
N THR A 73 -4.06 13.71 10.15
CA THR A 73 -3.10 12.91 9.40
C THR A 73 -3.83 11.91 8.52
N GLN A 74 -4.84 11.24 9.06
CA GLN A 74 -5.67 10.32 8.31
C GLN A 74 -6.37 11.00 7.14
N ASP A 75 -6.96 12.18 7.37
CA ASP A 75 -7.62 12.96 6.33
C ASP A 75 -6.65 13.35 5.20
N ARG A 76 -5.44 13.79 5.55
CA ARG A 76 -4.39 14.12 4.56
C ARG A 76 -3.96 12.90 3.75
N ILE A 77 -3.72 11.75 4.40
CA ILE A 77 -3.33 10.49 3.74
C ILE A 77 -4.45 10.02 2.79
N ASN A 78 -5.70 10.05 3.25
CA ASN A 78 -6.85 9.68 2.44
C ASN A 78 -7.03 10.59 1.21
N LYS A 79 -6.85 11.91 1.36
CA LYS A 79 -6.90 12.87 0.25
C LYS A 79 -5.81 12.64 -0.80
N MET A 80 -4.67 12.08 -0.41
CA MET A 80 -3.62 11.65 -1.35
C MET A 80 -3.92 10.31 -2.03
N GLY A 81 -5.02 9.64 -1.69
CA GLY A 81 -5.40 8.33 -2.24
C GLY A 81 -4.72 7.14 -1.56
N PHE A 82 -4.15 7.31 -0.38
CA PHE A 82 -3.57 6.24 0.42
C PHE A 82 -4.49 5.86 1.58
N ILE A 83 -4.30 4.66 2.11
CA ILE A 83 -4.99 4.16 3.31
C ILE A 83 -4.03 4.27 4.49
N PRO A 84 -4.37 5.03 5.56
CA PRO A 84 -3.54 5.10 6.75
C PRO A 84 -3.62 3.79 7.53
N VAL A 85 -2.51 3.08 7.70
CA VAL A 85 -2.49 1.76 8.33
C VAL A 85 -1.76 1.76 9.68
N GLY A 86 -0.54 2.30 9.78
CA GLY A 86 0.21 2.36 11.05
C GLY A 86 0.57 0.97 11.60
N ASN A 87 1.13 0.09 10.78
CA ASN A 87 1.58 -1.24 11.23
C ASN A 87 2.76 -1.17 12.21
N THR A 88 2.86 -2.19 13.08
CA THR A 88 4.10 -2.45 13.80
C THR A 88 5.14 -3.09 12.87
N PRO A 89 6.45 -3.09 13.23
CA PRO A 89 7.48 -3.76 12.45
C PRO A 89 7.17 -5.23 12.18
N GLU A 90 6.62 -5.94 13.18
CA GLU A 90 6.25 -7.36 13.06
C GLU A 90 5.08 -7.55 12.08
N GLN A 91 4.05 -6.72 12.17
CA GLN A 91 2.90 -6.76 11.26
C GLN A 91 3.33 -6.47 9.83
N PHE A 92 4.17 -5.45 9.62
CA PHE A 92 4.68 -5.13 8.29
C PHE A 92 5.59 -6.23 7.74
N SER A 93 6.40 -6.88 8.59
CA SER A 93 7.23 -8.03 8.18
C SER A 93 6.40 -9.18 7.60
N VAL A 94 5.21 -9.44 8.15
CA VAL A 94 4.29 -10.46 7.62
C VAL A 94 3.79 -10.06 6.23
N ILE A 95 3.36 -8.81 6.05
CA ILE A 95 2.91 -8.28 4.76
C ILE A 95 4.02 -8.43 3.72
N TYR A 96 5.21 -7.93 4.03
CA TYR A 96 6.37 -7.99 3.14
C TYR A 96 6.70 -9.42 2.70
N LYS A 97 6.74 -10.37 3.65
CA LYS A 97 7.03 -11.79 3.35
C LYS A 97 5.96 -12.43 2.46
N ASN A 98 4.70 -12.09 2.66
CA ASN A 98 3.59 -12.64 1.88
C ASN A 98 3.54 -12.06 0.47
N GLU A 99 3.89 -10.80 0.30
CA GLU A 99 3.86 -10.13 -1.01
C GLU A 99 5.10 -10.41 -1.86
N PHE A 100 6.24 -10.68 -1.25
CA PHE A 100 7.50 -10.89 -1.97
C PHE A 100 7.40 -11.93 -3.11
N PRO A 101 6.84 -13.15 -2.90
CA PRO A 101 6.71 -14.13 -3.99
C PRO A 101 5.72 -13.68 -5.07
N VAL A 102 4.71 -12.88 -4.74
CA VAL A 102 3.78 -12.34 -5.73
C VAL A 102 4.52 -11.36 -6.65
N TRP A 103 5.26 -10.42 -6.07
CA TRP A 103 6.05 -9.44 -6.84
C TRP A 103 7.17 -10.11 -7.64
N GLU A 104 7.83 -11.13 -7.11
CA GLU A 104 8.81 -11.92 -7.87
C GLU A 104 8.19 -12.53 -9.13
N ARG A 105 6.98 -13.09 -9.01
CA ARG A 105 6.22 -13.62 -10.16
C ARG A 105 5.88 -12.51 -11.17
N VAL A 106 5.44 -11.35 -10.70
CA VAL A 106 5.11 -10.19 -11.55
C VAL A 106 6.33 -9.75 -12.37
N VAL A 107 7.48 -9.58 -11.72
CA VAL A 107 8.72 -9.18 -12.38
C VAL A 107 9.13 -10.21 -13.43
N LYS A 108 9.07 -11.52 -13.10
CA LYS A 108 9.37 -12.59 -14.07
C LYS A 108 8.44 -12.56 -15.27
N MET A 109 7.14 -12.38 -15.05
CA MET A 109 6.14 -12.36 -16.12
C MET A 109 6.24 -11.10 -17.01
N SER A 110 6.57 -9.96 -16.43
CA SER A 110 6.71 -8.70 -17.17
C SER A 110 7.98 -8.62 -18.02
N GLY A 111 8.96 -9.47 -17.76
CA GLY A 111 10.28 -9.40 -18.38
C GLY A 111 11.10 -8.18 -17.96
N ALA A 112 10.68 -7.44 -16.92
CA ALA A 112 11.38 -6.28 -16.42
C ALA A 112 12.80 -6.64 -15.96
N LYS A 113 13.76 -5.85 -16.39
CA LYS A 113 15.17 -5.95 -15.96
C LYS A 113 15.54 -4.64 -15.28
N LEU A 114 16.35 -4.75 -14.24
CA LEU A 114 17.04 -3.59 -13.66
C LEU A 114 18.28 -3.35 -14.51
N ASP A 115 18.38 -2.17 -15.12
CA ASP A 115 19.58 -1.69 -15.79
C ASP A 115 20.61 -1.24 -14.76
#